data_45dd92e215e3c3572268556c200adf15
#
_entry.id   45dd92e215e3c3572268556c200adf15
#
_cell.length_a   1.000
_cell.length_b   1.000
_cell.length_c   1.000
_cell.angle_alpha   90.00
_cell.angle_beta   90.00
_cell.angle_gamma   90.00
#
_symmetry.space_group_name_H-M   'P 1'
#
loop_
_entity.id
_entity.type
_entity.pdbx_description
1 polymer ?
#
loop_
_entity_poly.entity_id
_entity_poly.type
_entity_poly.pdbx_seq_one_letter_code
_entity_poly.pdbx_strand_id
1 'polypeptide(L)'
;MIAAVPITRITLAIGRLAHSVPVNGLVLAGGGLAGIAWETGILCGIADVAPDAARALLASDVLLGTSAGSTVAAQLASGATLDELFARQVAESSAELDSGADVDDITALFLTAMSDPDATKEEKLRRIGAVALATKSVAEPVRRDVIAHRLPVHDWPERTLRVTAIDIATGELVVLDRSSNVALVDAVAASCAVPGAWPPVTIGERRFMDGGVGSVVNMDVARDCGSVVVLVPSGEFFPSPFGGGAAAEVAAFPGEKLAVFADDHALAAFGRNPLDPACRIPSAHAGRDQGRREATRVAAFLKV
;
A
#
# COMPACT_ATOMS: atom_id res chain seq x y z
N MET A 1 -51.70 -51.80 -27.37
CA MET A 1 -50.24 -51.78 -27.48
C MET A 1 -49.81 -50.44 -26.94
N ILE A 2 -49.32 -50.41 -25.71
CA ILE A 2 -48.80 -49.18 -25.06
C ILE A 2 -47.25 -49.26 -25.11
N ALA A 3 -46.65 -48.34 -25.84
CA ALA A 3 -45.19 -48.31 -25.98
C ALA A 3 -44.53 -47.75 -24.71
N ALA A 4 -43.57 -48.48 -24.18
CA ALA A 4 -42.77 -48.06 -23.02
C ALA A 4 -41.69 -47.02 -23.44
N VAL A 5 -41.66 -45.89 -22.72
CA VAL A 5 -40.64 -44.86 -22.84
C VAL A 5 -39.44 -45.25 -21.98
N PRO A 6 -38.20 -45.22 -22.50
CA PRO A 6 -37.01 -45.55 -21.71
C PRO A 6 -36.62 -44.40 -20.77
N ILE A 7 -36.43 -44.74 -19.48
CA ILE A 7 -35.92 -43.85 -18.44
C ILE A 7 -34.40 -43.69 -18.65
N THR A 8 -33.97 -42.52 -19.15
CA THR A 8 -32.53 -42.15 -19.23
C THR A 8 -32.04 -41.84 -17.83
N ARG A 9 -31.11 -42.62 -17.31
CA ARG A 9 -30.35 -42.31 -16.08
C ARG A 9 -29.51 -41.10 -16.29
N ILE A 10 -29.84 -40.01 -15.58
CA ILE A 10 -28.95 -38.83 -15.46
C ILE A 10 -27.87 -39.18 -14.43
N THR A 11 -26.67 -39.44 -14.90
CA THR A 11 -25.46 -39.54 -14.05
C THR A 11 -25.04 -38.14 -13.67
N LEU A 12 -25.31 -37.71 -12.43
CA LEU A 12 -24.75 -36.51 -11.88
C LEU A 12 -23.22 -36.71 -11.75
N ALA A 13 -22.46 -36.06 -12.60
CA ALA A 13 -21.01 -35.88 -12.40
C ALA A 13 -20.82 -34.92 -11.21
N ILE A 14 -20.50 -35.49 -10.04
CA ILE A 14 -20.02 -34.71 -8.91
C ILE A 14 -18.65 -34.22 -9.32
N GLY A 15 -18.58 -32.99 -9.87
CA GLY A 15 -17.33 -32.27 -10.09
C GLY A 15 -16.62 -32.16 -8.75
N ARG A 16 -15.42 -32.73 -8.64
CA ARG A 16 -14.51 -32.44 -7.54
C ARG A 16 -14.29 -30.93 -7.56
N LEU A 17 -14.79 -30.24 -6.52
CA LEU A 17 -14.34 -28.89 -6.20
C LEU A 17 -12.82 -29.00 -6.02
N ALA A 18 -12.06 -28.55 -7.02
CA ALA A 18 -10.64 -28.30 -6.86
C ALA A 18 -10.57 -27.29 -5.70
N HIS A 19 -10.02 -27.70 -4.57
CA HIS A 19 -9.65 -26.77 -3.51
C HIS A 19 -8.54 -25.93 -4.13
N SER A 20 -8.88 -24.73 -4.63
CA SER A 20 -7.88 -23.76 -5.00
C SER A 20 -7.09 -23.42 -3.72
N VAL A 21 -5.78 -23.53 -3.78
CA VAL A 21 -4.90 -23.07 -2.70
C VAL A 21 -5.31 -21.62 -2.41
N PRO A 22 -5.60 -21.26 -1.16
CA PRO A 22 -5.98 -19.89 -0.84
C PRO A 22 -4.86 -18.94 -1.26
N VAL A 23 -5.21 -17.91 -1.99
CA VAL A 23 -4.28 -16.86 -2.43
C VAL A 23 -3.85 -16.05 -1.22
N ASN A 24 -2.55 -15.91 -1.01
CA ASN A 24 -1.99 -15.14 0.10
C ASN A 24 -1.58 -13.74 -0.36
N GLY A 25 -1.92 -12.72 0.44
CA GLY A 25 -1.59 -11.33 0.15
C GLY A 25 -0.67 -10.71 1.19
N LEU A 26 0.22 -9.82 0.73
CA LEU A 26 0.94 -8.87 1.55
C LEU A 26 0.43 -7.47 1.20
N VAL A 27 -0.21 -6.81 2.16
CA VAL A 27 -0.75 -5.46 2.04
C VAL A 27 0.17 -4.48 2.74
N LEU A 28 0.65 -3.50 2.00
CA LEU A 28 1.60 -2.48 2.44
C LEU A 28 0.90 -1.12 2.37
N ALA A 29 0.73 -0.48 3.52
CA ALA A 29 -0.10 0.70 3.63
C ALA A 29 0.66 2.01 3.34
N GLY A 30 -0.08 3.12 3.26
CA GLY A 30 0.50 4.45 3.12
C GLY A 30 1.16 4.93 4.41
N GLY A 31 2.26 5.71 4.29
CA GLY A 31 2.97 6.23 5.46
C GLY A 31 4.15 7.15 5.14
N GLY A 32 4.24 7.69 3.93
CA GLY A 32 5.31 8.59 3.52
C GLY A 32 6.71 7.94 3.50
N LEU A 33 7.76 8.73 3.63
CA LEU A 33 9.14 8.23 3.69
C LEU A 33 9.39 7.40 4.95
N ALA A 34 8.78 7.78 6.07
CA ALA A 34 8.80 7.00 7.30
C ALA A 34 8.21 5.61 7.08
N GLY A 35 7.08 5.53 6.35
CA GLY A 35 6.42 4.27 6.02
C GLY A 35 7.29 3.35 5.17
N ILE A 36 7.91 3.86 4.09
CA ILE A 36 8.83 3.08 3.25
C ILE A 36 9.95 2.46 4.11
N ALA A 37 10.56 3.28 4.96
CA ALA A 37 11.68 2.86 5.79
C ALA A 37 11.25 1.85 6.87
N TRP A 38 10.11 2.09 7.52
CA TRP A 38 9.57 1.23 8.56
C TRP A 38 9.12 -0.13 8.02
N GLU A 39 8.37 -0.18 6.92
CA GLU A 39 7.92 -1.43 6.30
C GLU A 39 9.13 -2.29 5.87
N THR A 40 10.13 -1.67 5.26
CA THR A 40 11.40 -2.34 4.93
C THR A 40 12.06 -2.87 6.20
N GLY A 41 12.13 -2.06 7.25
CA GLY A 41 12.67 -2.45 8.55
C GLY A 41 11.91 -3.62 9.17
N ILE A 42 10.57 -3.59 9.20
CA ILE A 42 9.73 -4.69 9.72
C ILE A 42 10.08 -6.00 9.02
N LEU A 43 10.16 -6.01 7.71
CA LEU A 43 10.48 -7.23 6.95
C LEU A 43 11.88 -7.75 7.26
N CYS A 44 12.87 -6.86 7.39
CA CYS A 44 14.22 -7.23 7.83
C CYS A 44 14.23 -7.78 9.26
N GLY A 45 13.51 -7.14 10.18
CA GLY A 45 13.43 -7.60 11.58
C GLY A 45 12.75 -8.97 11.71
N ILE A 46 11.73 -9.24 10.90
CA ILE A 46 11.12 -10.57 10.80
C ILE A 46 12.16 -11.58 10.27
N ALA A 47 12.92 -11.21 9.24
CA ALA A 47 13.96 -12.08 8.67
C ALA A 47 15.09 -12.40 9.65
N ASP A 48 15.45 -11.46 10.53
CA ASP A 48 16.47 -11.65 11.56
C ASP A 48 16.12 -12.79 12.55
N VAL A 49 14.82 -13.01 12.82
CA VAL A 49 14.34 -13.93 13.87
C VAL A 49 13.61 -15.14 13.30
N ALA A 50 12.82 -14.94 12.25
CA ALA A 50 12.00 -15.95 11.61
C ALA A 50 12.18 -15.91 10.08
N PRO A 51 13.33 -16.35 9.54
CA PRO A 51 13.64 -16.23 8.11
C PRO A 51 12.65 -16.98 7.20
N ASP A 52 12.02 -18.06 7.68
CA ASP A 52 10.98 -18.78 6.94
C ASP A 52 9.72 -17.93 6.78
N ALA A 53 9.32 -17.20 7.83
CA ALA A 53 8.20 -16.29 7.77
C ALA A 53 8.47 -15.11 6.81
N ALA A 54 9.67 -14.55 6.84
CA ALA A 54 10.07 -13.53 5.89
C ALA A 54 10.00 -14.04 4.44
N ARG A 55 10.52 -15.24 4.17
CA ARG A 55 10.42 -15.85 2.84
C ARG A 55 8.97 -16.06 2.41
N ALA A 56 8.09 -16.51 3.32
CA ALA A 56 6.68 -16.67 3.02
C ALA A 56 5.99 -15.34 2.70
N LEU A 57 6.28 -14.25 3.43
CA LEU A 57 5.80 -12.91 3.12
C LEU A 57 6.28 -12.43 1.74
N LEU A 58 7.56 -12.59 1.45
CA LEU A 58 8.14 -12.21 0.16
C LEU A 58 7.60 -13.06 -1.00
N ALA A 59 7.13 -14.27 -0.74
CA ALA A 59 6.53 -15.19 -1.71
C ALA A 59 4.99 -15.02 -1.82
N SER A 60 4.37 -14.04 -1.16
CA SER A 60 2.92 -13.79 -1.26
C SER A 60 2.47 -13.70 -2.72
N ASP A 61 1.34 -14.30 -3.06
CA ASP A 61 0.80 -14.33 -4.42
C ASP A 61 0.43 -12.93 -4.92
N VAL A 62 -0.08 -12.10 -4.00
CA VAL A 62 -0.48 -10.71 -4.27
C VAL A 62 0.31 -9.76 -3.39
N LEU A 63 0.92 -8.77 -4.00
CA LEU A 63 1.43 -7.58 -3.35
C LEU A 63 0.46 -6.42 -3.63
N LEU A 64 -0.08 -5.84 -2.59
CA LEU A 64 -0.91 -4.63 -2.67
C LEU A 64 -0.18 -3.49 -1.98
N GLY A 65 0.03 -2.38 -2.68
CA GLY A 65 0.68 -1.21 -2.13
C GLY A 65 -0.12 0.08 -2.31
N THR A 66 -0.15 0.88 -1.26
CA THR A 66 -0.71 2.24 -1.25
C THR A 66 0.39 3.21 -0.86
N SER A 67 0.66 4.26 -1.65
CA SER A 67 1.65 5.31 -1.33
C SER A 67 3.02 4.71 -0.98
N ALA A 68 3.50 4.89 0.25
CA ALA A 68 4.73 4.25 0.75
C ALA A 68 4.76 2.75 0.42
N GLY A 69 3.69 2.05 0.73
CA GLY A 69 3.57 0.61 0.47
C GLY A 69 3.64 0.26 -1.02
N SER A 70 3.21 1.13 -1.94
CA SER A 70 3.37 0.89 -3.38
C SER A 70 4.84 0.87 -3.79
N THR A 71 5.65 1.73 -3.18
CA THR A 71 7.10 1.74 -3.36
C THR A 71 7.73 0.44 -2.84
N VAL A 72 7.40 0.05 -1.60
CA VAL A 72 7.95 -1.18 -1.00
C VAL A 72 7.49 -2.42 -1.76
N ALA A 73 6.20 -2.51 -2.14
CA ALA A 73 5.67 -3.61 -2.94
C ALA A 73 6.43 -3.77 -4.27
N ALA A 74 6.67 -2.67 -4.98
CA ALA A 74 7.44 -2.68 -6.23
C ALA A 74 8.91 -3.08 -6.00
N GLN A 75 9.53 -2.60 -4.91
CA GLN A 75 10.88 -2.99 -4.52
C GLN A 75 10.98 -4.49 -4.21
N LEU A 76 10.05 -5.04 -3.43
CA LEU A 76 10.00 -6.49 -3.13
C LEU A 76 9.79 -7.33 -4.40
N ALA A 77 8.98 -6.82 -5.32
CA ALA A 77 8.69 -7.50 -6.58
C ALA A 77 9.86 -7.46 -7.58
N SER A 78 10.84 -6.58 -7.39
CA SER A 78 12.01 -6.43 -8.27
C SER A 78 13.05 -7.55 -8.12
N GLY A 79 12.96 -8.35 -7.06
CA GLY A 79 13.97 -9.35 -6.70
C GLY A 79 15.15 -8.81 -5.89
N ALA A 80 15.14 -7.53 -5.52
CA ALA A 80 16.13 -6.98 -4.59
C ALA A 80 16.02 -7.65 -3.21
N THR A 81 17.15 -7.89 -2.58
CA THR A 81 17.20 -8.49 -1.25
C THR A 81 16.76 -7.48 -0.17
N LEU A 82 16.26 -7.98 0.96
CA LEU A 82 15.90 -7.13 2.09
C LEU A 82 17.09 -6.32 2.60
N ASP A 83 18.29 -6.90 2.60
CA ASP A 83 19.50 -6.19 3.04
C ASP A 83 19.86 -5.04 2.10
N GLU A 84 19.72 -5.21 0.78
CA GLU A 84 19.92 -4.13 -0.20
C GLU A 84 18.88 -3.03 -0.01
N LEU A 85 17.61 -3.40 0.18
CA LEU A 85 16.53 -2.42 0.41
C LEU A 85 16.74 -1.68 1.74
N PHE A 86 17.12 -2.37 2.79
CA PHE A 86 17.41 -1.75 4.09
C PHE A 86 18.62 -0.83 4.01
N ALA A 87 19.71 -1.27 3.35
CA ALA A 87 20.90 -0.42 3.15
C ALA A 87 20.55 0.90 2.46
N ARG A 88 19.62 0.90 1.50
CA ARG A 88 19.11 2.13 0.86
C ARG A 88 18.38 3.03 1.84
N GLN A 89 17.65 2.47 2.82
CA GLN A 89 16.94 3.28 3.81
C GLN A 89 17.88 3.92 4.85
N VAL A 90 18.97 3.27 5.20
CA VAL A 90 19.92 3.78 6.20
C VAL A 90 21.10 4.51 5.58
N ALA A 91 21.18 4.64 4.26
CA ALA A 91 22.24 5.45 3.60
C ALA A 91 22.11 6.93 3.98
N GLU A 92 23.23 7.56 4.29
CA GLU A 92 23.28 8.99 4.64
C GLU A 92 22.81 9.89 3.49
N SER A 93 23.18 9.53 2.25
CA SER A 93 22.73 10.24 1.05
C SER A 93 21.55 9.54 0.40
N SER A 94 20.61 10.30 -0.14
CA SER A 94 19.47 9.77 -0.90
C SER A 94 19.04 10.75 -1.99
N ALA A 95 18.30 10.24 -2.97
CA ALA A 95 17.66 11.06 -4.00
C ALA A 95 16.33 11.68 -3.54
N GLU A 96 15.96 11.49 -2.26
CA GLU A 96 14.72 12.03 -1.73
C GLU A 96 14.77 13.56 -1.65
N LEU A 97 13.65 14.17 -2.00
CA LEU A 97 13.47 15.60 -1.91
C LEU A 97 12.66 15.93 -0.66
N ASP A 98 13.03 17.00 0.02
CA ASP A 98 12.12 17.63 0.97
C ASP A 98 11.02 18.34 0.16
N SER A 99 9.76 18.00 0.46
CA SER A 99 8.61 18.65 -0.17
C SER A 99 8.44 20.11 0.26
N GLY A 100 9.02 20.47 1.39
CA GLY A 100 8.77 21.76 2.05
C GLY A 100 7.34 21.92 2.55
N ALA A 101 6.52 20.88 2.45
CA ALA A 101 5.12 20.92 2.88
C ALA A 101 5.01 20.80 4.40
N ASP A 102 4.23 21.68 5.00
CA ASP A 102 3.86 21.57 6.41
C ASP A 102 2.71 20.58 6.59
N VAL A 103 2.84 19.67 7.54
CA VAL A 103 1.81 18.68 7.86
C VAL A 103 0.53 19.37 8.36
N ASP A 104 0.66 20.49 9.07
CA ASP A 104 -0.49 21.26 9.55
C ASP A 104 -1.27 21.89 8.39
N ASP A 105 -0.56 22.37 7.35
CA ASP A 105 -1.17 22.90 6.12
C ASP A 105 -1.90 21.78 5.33
N ILE A 106 -1.28 20.61 5.20
CA ILE A 106 -1.91 19.44 4.57
C ILE A 106 -3.16 19.05 5.35
N THR A 107 -3.09 19.00 6.68
CA THR A 107 -4.22 18.66 7.54
C THR A 107 -5.35 19.69 7.40
N ALA A 108 -5.05 20.98 7.39
CA ALA A 108 -6.04 22.05 7.20
C ALA A 108 -6.72 21.93 5.83
N LEU A 109 -5.98 21.57 4.79
CA LEU A 109 -6.51 21.31 3.45
C LEU A 109 -7.56 20.19 3.49
N PHE A 110 -7.21 19.05 4.13
CA PHE A 110 -8.13 17.92 4.28
C PHE A 110 -9.37 18.30 5.08
N LEU A 111 -9.22 18.98 6.22
CA LEU A 111 -10.35 19.43 7.05
C LEU A 111 -11.29 20.35 6.28
N THR A 112 -10.75 21.28 5.45
CA THR A 112 -11.54 22.16 4.62
C THR A 112 -12.36 21.39 3.58
N ALA A 113 -11.74 20.45 2.88
CA ALA A 113 -12.43 19.62 1.88
C ALA A 113 -13.48 18.70 2.49
N MET A 114 -13.32 18.35 3.77
CA MET A 114 -14.21 17.46 4.54
C MET A 114 -15.34 18.22 5.27
N SER A 115 -15.36 19.56 5.25
CA SER A 115 -16.26 20.38 6.07
C SER A 115 -17.75 20.21 5.77
N ASP A 116 -18.11 19.69 4.59
CA ASP A 116 -19.50 19.43 4.21
C ASP A 116 -19.90 18.00 4.63
N PRO A 117 -20.76 17.85 5.64
CA PRO A 117 -21.16 16.54 6.14
C PRO A 117 -22.03 15.76 5.14
N ASP A 118 -22.74 16.44 4.24
CA ASP A 118 -23.67 15.84 3.29
C ASP A 118 -22.97 15.39 1.99
N ALA A 119 -21.72 15.83 1.75
CA ALA A 119 -20.96 15.43 0.57
C ALA A 119 -20.56 13.96 0.64
N THR A 120 -20.64 13.24 -0.49
CA THR A 120 -20.17 11.86 -0.62
C THR A 120 -18.65 11.79 -0.48
N LYS A 121 -18.11 10.57 -0.27
CA LYS A 121 -16.65 10.35 -0.22
C LYS A 121 -15.99 10.83 -1.51
N GLU A 122 -16.55 10.49 -2.66
CA GLU A 122 -16.04 10.88 -3.98
C GLU A 122 -16.06 12.39 -4.19
N GLU A 123 -17.11 13.08 -3.73
CA GLU A 123 -17.17 14.54 -3.78
C GLU A 123 -16.09 15.21 -2.93
N LYS A 124 -15.87 14.70 -1.71
CA LYS A 124 -14.79 15.15 -0.83
C LYS A 124 -13.43 14.92 -1.46
N LEU A 125 -13.21 13.74 -2.06
CA LEU A 125 -11.97 13.39 -2.76
C LEU A 125 -11.74 14.30 -3.98
N ARG A 126 -12.77 14.65 -4.77
CA ARG A 126 -12.65 15.62 -5.86
C ARG A 126 -12.25 17.01 -5.36
N ARG A 127 -12.78 17.45 -4.21
CA ARG A 127 -12.40 18.74 -3.60
C ARG A 127 -10.92 18.74 -3.20
N ILE A 128 -10.44 17.65 -2.57
CA ILE A 128 -9.02 17.47 -2.25
C ILE A 128 -8.17 17.49 -3.52
N GLY A 129 -8.61 16.80 -4.57
CA GLY A 129 -7.94 16.77 -5.86
C GLY A 129 -7.86 18.16 -6.53
N ALA A 130 -8.93 18.97 -6.43
CA ALA A 130 -8.91 20.35 -6.94
C ALA A 130 -7.86 21.21 -6.22
N VAL A 131 -7.69 21.03 -4.91
CA VAL A 131 -6.64 21.72 -4.16
C VAL A 131 -5.26 21.21 -4.57
N ALA A 132 -5.09 19.89 -4.76
CA ALA A 132 -3.82 19.32 -5.25
C ALA A 132 -3.40 19.96 -6.59
N LEU A 133 -4.36 20.17 -7.51
CA LEU A 133 -4.10 20.82 -8.79
C LEU A 133 -3.70 22.29 -8.66
N ALA A 134 -4.19 22.99 -7.63
CA ALA A 134 -3.92 24.42 -7.39
C ALA A 134 -2.63 24.64 -6.57
N THR A 135 -2.14 23.63 -5.87
CA THR A 135 -0.96 23.73 -4.99
C THR A 135 0.31 23.82 -5.82
N LYS A 136 1.17 24.78 -5.48
CA LYS A 136 2.52 24.86 -6.06
C LYS A 136 3.40 23.79 -5.43
N SER A 137 4.01 22.96 -6.26
CA SER A 137 4.95 21.93 -5.88
C SER A 137 6.08 21.84 -6.92
N VAL A 138 7.00 20.91 -6.76
CA VAL A 138 8.01 20.62 -7.78
C VAL A 138 7.34 20.17 -9.09
N ALA A 139 8.04 20.32 -10.22
CA ALA A 139 7.51 19.85 -11.50
C ALA A 139 7.33 18.32 -11.50
N GLU A 140 6.25 17.84 -12.14
CA GLU A 140 5.92 16.41 -12.22
C GLU A 140 7.11 15.54 -12.71
N PRO A 141 7.90 15.89 -13.76
CA PRO A 141 9.05 15.12 -14.16
C PRO A 141 10.13 14.99 -13.08
N VAL A 142 10.38 16.07 -12.31
CA VAL A 142 11.34 16.04 -11.20
C VAL A 142 10.93 15.06 -10.12
N ARG A 143 9.63 15.06 -9.77
CA ARG A 143 9.09 14.09 -8.80
C ARG A 143 9.12 12.67 -9.34
N ARG A 144 8.81 12.49 -10.62
CA ARG A 144 8.88 11.19 -11.30
C ARG A 144 10.28 10.59 -11.23
N ASP A 145 11.33 11.41 -11.44
CA ASP A 145 12.72 10.95 -11.34
C ASP A 145 13.06 10.46 -9.95
N VAL A 146 12.59 11.14 -8.88
CA VAL A 146 12.74 10.65 -7.49
C VAL A 146 12.10 9.28 -7.31
N ILE A 147 10.88 9.09 -7.82
CA ILE A 147 10.21 7.78 -7.75
C ILE A 147 10.98 6.73 -8.54
N ALA A 148 11.48 7.05 -9.72
CA ALA A 148 12.32 6.13 -10.51
C ALA A 148 13.57 5.68 -9.73
N HIS A 149 14.23 6.59 -9.01
CA HIS A 149 15.38 6.23 -8.16
C HIS A 149 15.02 5.31 -6.98
N ARG A 150 13.77 5.32 -6.50
CA ARG A 150 13.32 4.39 -5.45
C ARG A 150 13.25 2.95 -5.95
N LEU A 151 12.94 2.75 -7.24
CA LEU A 151 12.65 1.44 -7.81
C LEU A 151 13.91 0.82 -8.42
N PRO A 152 14.34 -0.38 -7.97
CA PRO A 152 15.47 -1.08 -8.57
C PRO A 152 15.19 -1.52 -10.02
N VAL A 153 13.93 -1.80 -10.35
CA VAL A 153 13.44 -2.20 -11.69
C VAL A 153 12.22 -1.38 -12.04
N HIS A 154 12.10 -0.95 -13.30
CA HIS A 154 11.01 -0.08 -13.77
C HIS A 154 9.91 -0.85 -14.53
N ASP A 155 10.13 -2.12 -14.81
CA ASP A 155 9.14 -2.97 -15.46
C ASP A 155 8.21 -3.62 -14.44
N TRP A 156 6.96 -3.84 -14.85
CA TRP A 156 6.01 -4.60 -14.03
C TRP A 156 6.50 -6.04 -13.83
N PRO A 157 6.44 -6.56 -12.59
CA PRO A 157 6.82 -7.93 -12.30
C PRO A 157 5.83 -8.93 -12.92
N GLU A 158 6.26 -10.20 -13.05
CA GLU A 158 5.34 -11.28 -13.47
C GLU A 158 4.30 -11.62 -12.39
N ARG A 159 4.65 -11.46 -11.13
CA ARG A 159 3.74 -11.67 -10.00
C ARG A 159 2.71 -10.55 -9.89
N THR A 160 1.58 -10.82 -9.23
CA THR A 160 0.52 -9.84 -9.06
C THR A 160 0.98 -8.71 -8.13
N LEU A 161 1.13 -7.53 -8.71
CA LEU A 161 1.36 -6.27 -8.00
C LEU A 161 0.20 -5.33 -8.29
N ARG A 162 -0.45 -4.85 -7.23
CA ARG A 162 -1.55 -3.87 -7.27
C ARG A 162 -1.11 -2.58 -6.61
N VAL A 163 -1.26 -1.48 -7.31
CA VAL A 163 -0.92 -0.13 -6.85
C VAL A 163 -2.19 0.71 -6.86
N THR A 164 -2.50 1.38 -5.76
CA THR A 164 -3.72 2.18 -5.64
C THR A 164 -3.44 3.66 -5.88
N ALA A 165 -4.33 4.32 -6.61
CA ALA A 165 -4.32 5.77 -6.79
C ALA A 165 -5.77 6.29 -6.85
N ILE A 166 -5.99 7.59 -6.70
CA ILE A 166 -7.30 8.21 -6.83
C ILE A 166 -7.31 9.08 -8.07
N ASP A 167 -8.32 8.89 -8.93
CA ASP A 167 -8.60 9.79 -10.05
C ASP A 167 -9.17 11.10 -9.51
N ILE A 168 -8.52 12.21 -9.81
CA ILE A 168 -8.91 13.53 -9.30
C ILE A 168 -10.26 13.98 -9.86
N ALA A 169 -10.58 13.64 -11.11
CA ALA A 169 -11.80 14.09 -11.77
C ALA A 169 -13.04 13.39 -11.22
N THR A 170 -12.93 12.10 -10.87
CA THR A 170 -14.07 11.30 -10.39
C THR A 170 -14.09 11.13 -8.88
N GLY A 171 -12.92 11.20 -8.21
CA GLY A 171 -12.76 10.85 -6.80
C GLY A 171 -12.74 9.33 -6.56
N GLU A 172 -12.71 8.52 -7.61
CA GLU A 172 -12.73 7.06 -7.51
C GLU A 172 -11.34 6.48 -7.26
N LEU A 173 -11.31 5.40 -6.49
CA LEU A 173 -10.12 4.56 -6.34
C LEU A 173 -9.86 3.81 -7.65
N VAL A 174 -8.62 3.88 -8.11
CA VAL A 174 -8.13 3.15 -9.29
C VAL A 174 -7.04 2.21 -8.85
N VAL A 175 -7.14 0.95 -9.28
CA VAL A 175 -6.10 -0.05 -9.10
C VAL A 175 -5.29 -0.14 -10.38
N LEU A 176 -4.00 0.13 -10.28
CA LEU A 176 -3.05 0.03 -11.36
C LEU A 176 -2.25 -1.26 -11.20
N ASP A 177 -2.11 -2.01 -12.27
CA ASP A 177 -1.38 -3.26 -12.34
C ASP A 177 -0.74 -3.42 -13.74
N ARG A 178 -0.11 -4.57 -13.99
CA ARG A 178 0.53 -4.88 -15.28
C ARG A 178 -0.43 -4.76 -16.47
N SER A 179 -1.72 -4.99 -16.30
CA SER A 179 -2.73 -4.94 -17.37
C SER A 179 -3.21 -3.52 -17.68
N SER A 180 -2.86 -2.55 -16.86
CA SER A 180 -3.36 -1.17 -16.93
C SER A 180 -2.73 -0.34 -18.05
N ASN A 181 -1.72 -0.86 -18.78
CA ASN A 181 -0.96 -0.14 -19.80
C ASN A 181 -0.32 1.18 -19.32
N VAL A 182 0.06 1.22 -18.05
CA VAL A 182 0.74 2.33 -17.38
C VAL A 182 2.14 1.87 -17.00
N ALA A 183 3.16 2.72 -17.13
CA ALA A 183 4.49 2.36 -16.65
C ALA A 183 4.50 2.22 -15.12
N LEU A 184 5.24 1.25 -14.56
CA LEU A 184 5.31 1.00 -13.13
C LEU A 184 5.73 2.26 -12.34
N VAL A 185 6.70 3.01 -12.86
CA VAL A 185 7.16 4.26 -12.24
C VAL A 185 6.01 5.27 -12.14
N ASP A 186 5.19 5.39 -13.17
CA ASP A 186 4.05 6.33 -13.20
C ASP A 186 2.92 5.87 -12.26
N ALA A 187 2.68 4.56 -12.16
CA ALA A 187 1.73 4.01 -11.21
C ALA A 187 2.14 4.28 -9.76
N VAL A 188 3.42 4.03 -9.41
CA VAL A 188 3.94 4.32 -8.06
C VAL A 188 4.00 5.83 -7.80
N ALA A 189 4.34 6.64 -8.82
CA ALA A 189 4.30 8.09 -8.69
C ALA A 189 2.89 8.61 -8.40
N ALA A 190 1.87 8.09 -9.11
CA ALA A 190 0.46 8.41 -8.87
C ALA A 190 0.03 8.03 -7.45
N SER A 191 0.41 6.82 -7.01
CA SER A 191 0.14 6.33 -5.66
C SER A 191 0.81 7.17 -4.55
N CYS A 192 1.91 7.86 -4.86
CA CYS A 192 2.69 8.68 -3.93
C CYS A 192 2.47 10.20 -4.11
N ALA A 193 1.46 10.61 -4.88
CA ALA A 193 1.16 12.02 -5.15
C ALA A 193 0.29 12.65 -4.05
N VAL A 194 0.88 12.82 -2.85
CA VAL A 194 0.20 13.39 -1.68
C VAL A 194 -0.24 14.83 -1.97
N PRO A 195 -1.56 15.15 -1.91
CA PRO A 195 -2.07 16.51 -2.09
C PRO A 195 -1.43 17.49 -1.12
N GLY A 196 -1.01 18.64 -1.64
CA GLY A 196 -0.33 19.67 -0.83
C GLY A 196 1.18 19.49 -0.73
N ALA A 197 1.72 18.28 -0.92
CA ALA A 197 3.14 17.99 -0.89
C ALA A 197 3.73 17.75 -2.30
N TRP A 198 3.04 16.98 -3.12
CA TRP A 198 3.56 16.55 -4.42
C TRP A 198 2.58 16.85 -5.56
N PRO A 199 3.09 17.03 -6.79
CA PRO A 199 2.24 17.28 -7.93
C PRO A 199 1.36 16.06 -8.23
N PRO A 200 0.10 16.26 -8.66
CA PRO A 200 -0.69 15.20 -9.27
C PRO A 200 0.00 14.62 -10.50
N VAL A 201 -0.14 13.30 -10.70
CA VAL A 201 0.50 12.59 -11.80
C VAL A 201 -0.45 12.48 -13.00
N THR A 202 0.06 12.81 -14.18
CA THR A 202 -0.65 12.71 -15.45
C THR A 202 -0.40 11.35 -16.09
N ILE A 203 -1.46 10.59 -16.34
CA ILE A 203 -1.43 9.31 -17.07
C ILE A 203 -2.48 9.38 -18.19
N GLY A 204 -2.04 9.50 -19.42
CA GLY A 204 -2.93 9.79 -20.54
C GLY A 204 -3.63 11.14 -20.36
N GLU A 205 -4.95 11.15 -20.41
CA GLU A 205 -5.77 12.35 -20.17
C GLU A 205 -6.23 12.53 -18.72
N ARG A 206 -5.88 11.59 -17.83
CA ARG A 206 -6.32 11.56 -16.44
C ARG A 206 -5.23 12.08 -15.50
N ARG A 207 -5.68 12.63 -14.38
CA ARG A 207 -4.80 13.12 -13.30
C ARG A 207 -5.08 12.33 -12.03
N PHE A 208 -4.02 11.93 -11.36
CA PHE A 208 -4.09 11.06 -10.18
C PHE A 208 -3.43 11.70 -8.97
N MET A 209 -3.97 11.38 -7.81
CA MET A 209 -3.39 11.66 -6.50
C MET A 209 -3.23 10.39 -5.68
N ASP A 210 -2.53 10.48 -4.56
CA ASP A 210 -2.21 9.38 -3.65
C ASP A 210 -3.44 8.56 -3.26
N GLY A 211 -3.34 7.23 -3.38
CA GLY A 211 -4.39 6.28 -2.99
C GLY A 211 -4.73 6.33 -1.50
N GLY A 212 -3.76 6.72 -0.67
CA GLY A 212 -3.90 6.86 0.77
C GLY A 212 -4.83 7.99 1.22
N VAL A 213 -5.16 8.92 0.32
CA VAL A 213 -6.14 9.99 0.61
C VAL A 213 -7.52 9.41 0.94
N GLY A 214 -7.92 8.34 0.28
CA GLY A 214 -9.22 7.68 0.50
C GLY A 214 -9.20 6.57 1.54
N SER A 215 -8.12 5.84 1.63
CA SER A 215 -7.79 4.82 2.63
C SER A 215 -6.30 4.50 2.57
N VAL A 216 -5.65 4.46 3.71
CA VAL A 216 -4.21 4.14 3.77
C VAL A 216 -3.92 2.67 3.49
N VAL A 217 -4.87 1.75 3.68
CA VAL A 217 -4.70 0.30 3.50
C VAL A 217 -5.39 -0.26 2.26
N ASN A 218 -6.53 0.31 1.85
CA ASN A 218 -7.31 -0.12 0.70
C ASN A 218 -7.62 -1.64 0.69
N MET A 219 -8.06 -2.19 1.83
CA MET A 219 -8.26 -3.64 2.06
C MET A 219 -9.21 -4.29 1.05
N ASP A 220 -10.19 -3.55 0.51
CA ASP A 220 -11.13 -4.05 -0.48
C ASP A 220 -10.45 -4.54 -1.76
N VAL A 221 -9.26 -4.01 -2.07
CA VAL A 221 -8.46 -4.40 -3.25
C VAL A 221 -7.84 -5.80 -3.08
N ALA A 222 -7.77 -6.31 -1.84
CA ALA A 222 -7.25 -7.64 -1.53
C ALA A 222 -8.37 -8.69 -1.25
N ARG A 223 -9.64 -8.39 -1.53
CA ARG A 223 -10.79 -9.27 -1.17
C ARG A 223 -10.76 -10.66 -1.80
N ASP A 224 -10.03 -10.85 -2.86
CA ASP A 224 -9.82 -12.15 -3.51
C ASP A 224 -8.73 -12.99 -2.82
N CYS A 225 -8.03 -12.45 -1.84
CA CYS A 225 -7.08 -13.19 -1.02
C CYS A 225 -7.81 -13.95 0.10
N GLY A 226 -7.40 -15.19 0.35
CA GLY A 226 -7.91 -16.01 1.46
C GLY A 226 -7.28 -15.62 2.80
N SER A 227 -6.02 -15.17 2.77
CA SER A 227 -5.30 -14.66 3.95
C SER A 227 -4.41 -13.49 3.57
N VAL A 228 -4.22 -12.55 4.51
CA VAL A 228 -3.35 -11.38 4.30
C VAL A 228 -2.54 -11.06 5.55
N VAL A 229 -1.30 -10.62 5.32
CA VAL A 229 -0.54 -9.87 6.31
C VAL A 229 -0.53 -8.40 5.88
N VAL A 230 -0.80 -7.50 6.82
CA VAL A 230 -0.96 -6.07 6.57
C VAL A 230 0.06 -5.31 7.40
N LEU A 231 0.94 -4.53 6.75
CA LEU A 231 1.85 -3.60 7.44
C LEU A 231 1.27 -2.19 7.35
N VAL A 232 1.09 -1.56 8.52
CA VAL A 232 0.42 -0.26 8.60
C VAL A 232 1.32 0.74 9.34
N PRO A 233 2.03 1.63 8.63
CA PRO A 233 2.92 2.64 9.24
C PRO A 233 2.12 3.79 9.88
N SER A 234 1.17 3.45 10.73
CA SER A 234 0.43 4.37 11.61
C SER A 234 -0.01 3.62 12.86
N GLY A 235 -0.37 4.35 13.90
CA GLY A 235 -0.95 3.75 15.11
C GLY A 235 -2.31 3.10 14.80
N GLU A 236 -2.65 2.04 15.52
CA GLU A 236 -3.90 1.29 15.34
C GLU A 236 -5.14 2.19 15.39
N PHE A 237 -5.12 3.19 16.28
CA PHE A 237 -6.24 4.12 16.50
C PHE A 237 -6.10 5.44 15.75
N PHE A 238 -5.21 5.49 14.73
CA PHE A 238 -5.05 6.70 13.93
C PHE A 238 -6.35 7.03 13.19
N PRO A 239 -6.88 8.26 13.34
CA PRO A 239 -8.17 8.62 12.77
C PRO A 239 -8.13 8.65 11.25
N SER A 240 -9.23 8.24 10.62
CA SER A 240 -9.45 8.40 9.18
C SER A 240 -10.55 9.42 8.95
N PRO A 241 -10.39 10.33 7.98
CA PRO A 241 -11.44 11.29 7.64
C PRO A 241 -12.67 10.63 6.99
N PHE A 242 -12.58 9.36 6.56
CA PHE A 242 -13.64 8.64 5.83
C PHE A 242 -14.23 7.46 6.59
N GLY A 243 -14.01 7.33 7.89
CA GLY A 243 -14.60 6.25 8.68
C GLY A 243 -13.67 5.66 9.73
N GLY A 244 -13.84 4.39 10.05
CA GLY A 244 -13.18 3.71 11.18
C GLY A 244 -11.67 3.53 11.07
N GLY A 245 -11.00 4.03 10.05
CA GLY A 245 -9.57 3.95 9.86
C GLY A 245 -9.07 2.54 9.47
N ALA A 246 -7.73 2.40 9.42
CA ALA A 246 -7.07 1.18 8.99
C ALA A 246 -7.47 -0.05 9.80
N ALA A 247 -7.58 0.08 11.13
CA ALA A 247 -7.97 -1.04 12.00
C ALA A 247 -9.38 -1.57 11.69
N ALA A 248 -10.35 -0.68 11.43
CA ALA A 248 -11.70 -1.09 11.06
C ALA A 248 -11.75 -1.75 9.68
N GLU A 249 -11.00 -1.24 8.70
CA GLU A 249 -10.90 -1.87 7.37
C GLU A 249 -10.27 -3.26 7.46
N VAL A 250 -9.19 -3.41 8.22
CA VAL A 250 -8.56 -4.72 8.48
C VAL A 250 -9.56 -5.65 9.19
N ALA A 251 -10.26 -5.18 10.21
CA ALA A 251 -11.25 -5.99 10.92
C ALA A 251 -12.38 -6.48 10.02
N ALA A 252 -12.81 -5.66 9.06
CA ALA A 252 -13.88 -5.97 8.10
C ALA A 252 -13.44 -6.93 6.98
N PHE A 253 -12.15 -7.19 6.80
CA PHE A 253 -11.66 -8.13 5.79
C PHE A 253 -12.21 -9.55 6.05
N PRO A 254 -12.78 -10.23 5.04
CA PRO A 254 -13.51 -11.49 5.25
C PRO A 254 -12.58 -12.70 5.48
N GLY A 255 -11.33 -12.64 4.97
CA GLY A 255 -10.37 -13.74 5.09
C GLY A 255 -9.58 -13.74 6.41
N GLU A 256 -8.61 -14.65 6.52
CA GLU A 256 -7.63 -14.64 7.61
C GLU A 256 -6.75 -13.38 7.48
N LYS A 257 -6.46 -12.72 8.58
CA LYS A 257 -5.74 -11.46 8.58
C LYS A 257 -4.86 -11.31 9.80
N LEU A 258 -3.67 -10.75 9.58
CA LEU A 258 -2.76 -10.32 10.61
C LEU A 258 -2.29 -8.90 10.28
N ALA A 259 -2.55 -7.92 11.14
CA ALA A 259 -2.01 -6.57 10.97
C ALA A 259 -0.87 -6.30 11.97
N VAL A 260 0.14 -5.60 11.47
CA VAL A 260 1.21 -5.00 12.26
C VAL A 260 1.08 -3.49 12.09
N PHE A 261 0.66 -2.81 13.13
CA PHE A 261 0.61 -1.34 13.20
C PHE A 261 1.92 -0.83 13.79
N ALA A 262 2.33 0.39 13.39
CA ALA A 262 3.47 1.04 14.00
C ALA A 262 3.22 1.24 15.51
N ASP A 263 4.17 0.78 16.33
CA ASP A 263 4.12 0.99 17.77
C ASP A 263 4.60 2.41 18.16
N ASP A 264 4.47 2.76 19.44
CA ASP A 264 4.83 4.09 19.94
C ASP A 264 6.30 4.45 19.69
N HIS A 265 7.21 3.45 19.70
CA HIS A 265 8.62 3.67 19.38
C HIS A 265 8.81 4.01 17.91
N ALA A 266 8.13 3.30 17.01
CA ALA A 266 8.16 3.58 15.58
C ALA A 266 7.51 4.95 15.27
N LEU A 267 6.37 5.26 15.90
CA LEU A 267 5.70 6.56 15.72
C LEU A 267 6.59 7.72 16.18
N ALA A 268 7.31 7.56 17.29
CA ALA A 268 8.29 8.56 17.75
C ALA A 268 9.44 8.74 16.75
N ALA A 269 9.91 7.65 16.11
CA ALA A 269 10.98 7.67 15.12
C ALA A 269 10.54 8.33 13.80
N PHE A 270 9.26 8.28 13.43
CA PHE A 270 8.69 8.95 12.25
C PHE A 270 8.76 10.48 12.37
N GLY A 271 8.79 11.00 13.60
CA GLY A 271 8.80 12.42 13.87
C GLY A 271 7.45 13.09 13.53
N ARG A 272 7.47 14.42 13.41
CA ARG A 272 6.25 15.20 13.11
C ARG A 272 5.85 15.14 11.64
N ASN A 273 6.82 15.01 10.74
CA ASN A 273 6.58 14.99 9.29
C ASN A 273 7.10 13.66 8.68
N PRO A 274 6.24 12.68 8.42
CA PRO A 274 6.64 11.41 7.82
C PRO A 274 7.08 11.54 6.33
N LEU A 275 6.99 12.74 5.74
CA LEU A 275 7.47 13.05 4.40
C LEU A 275 8.89 13.64 4.41
N ASP A 276 9.43 13.99 5.58
CA ASP A 276 10.78 14.54 5.73
C ASP A 276 11.83 13.43 5.48
N PRO A 277 12.79 13.63 4.56
CA PRO A 277 13.88 12.67 4.35
C PRO A 277 14.68 12.31 5.61
N ALA A 278 14.73 13.19 6.62
CA ALA A 278 15.42 12.95 7.88
C ALA A 278 14.79 11.83 8.72
N CYS A 279 13.49 11.53 8.54
CA CYS A 279 12.82 10.45 9.27
C CYS A 279 13.23 9.04 8.81
N ARG A 280 13.87 8.91 7.66
CA ARG A 280 14.15 7.65 6.98
C ARG A 280 14.97 6.67 7.82
N ILE A 281 16.15 7.12 8.27
CA ILE A 281 17.09 6.28 9.04
C ILE A 281 16.48 5.83 10.38
N PRO A 282 15.96 6.71 11.25
CA PRO A 282 15.36 6.28 12.51
C PRO A 282 14.14 5.38 12.31
N SER A 283 13.31 5.63 11.30
CA SER A 283 12.14 4.78 10.99
C SER A 283 12.55 3.37 10.54
N ALA A 284 13.61 3.24 9.74
CA ALA A 284 14.12 1.94 9.31
C ALA A 284 14.59 1.09 10.51
N HIS A 285 15.34 1.69 11.42
CA HIS A 285 15.82 1.01 12.63
C HIS A 285 14.66 0.65 13.57
N ALA A 286 13.73 1.57 13.83
CA ALA A 286 12.56 1.30 14.66
C ALA A 286 11.69 0.18 14.06
N GLY A 287 11.50 0.17 12.75
CA GLY A 287 10.82 -0.90 12.03
C GLY A 287 11.52 -2.25 12.21
N ARG A 288 12.85 -2.30 12.07
CA ARG A 288 13.62 -3.55 12.24
C ARG A 288 13.50 -4.09 13.67
N ASP A 289 13.57 -3.23 14.66
CA ASP A 289 13.41 -3.62 16.05
C ASP A 289 11.98 -4.10 16.35
N GLN A 290 10.95 -3.45 15.83
CA GLN A 290 9.58 -3.91 15.93
C GLN A 290 9.38 -5.22 15.17
N GLY A 291 9.93 -5.37 13.96
CA GLY A 291 9.86 -6.60 13.18
C GLY A 291 10.40 -7.83 13.91
N ARG A 292 11.50 -7.67 14.66
CA ARG A 292 12.04 -8.73 15.53
C ARG A 292 11.05 -9.15 16.62
N ARG A 293 10.32 -8.19 17.20
CA ARG A 293 9.30 -8.49 18.22
C ARG A 293 8.07 -9.19 17.63
N GLU A 294 7.68 -8.83 16.41
CA GLU A 294 6.53 -9.38 15.70
C GLU A 294 6.79 -10.74 15.04
N ALA A 295 8.05 -11.12 14.85
CA ALA A 295 8.46 -12.27 14.05
C ALA A 295 7.76 -13.58 14.43
N THR A 296 7.68 -13.89 15.73
CA THR A 296 7.02 -15.11 16.23
C THR A 296 5.50 -15.09 15.93
N ARG A 297 4.83 -13.93 16.05
CA ARG A 297 3.41 -13.79 15.77
C ARG A 297 3.13 -13.96 14.26
N VAL A 298 3.99 -13.41 13.43
CA VAL A 298 3.91 -13.54 11.98
C VAL A 298 4.15 -14.98 11.55
N ALA A 299 5.20 -15.66 12.08
CA ALA A 299 5.50 -17.06 11.79
C ALA A 299 4.33 -17.98 12.16
N ALA A 300 3.75 -17.77 13.34
CA ALA A 300 2.59 -18.55 13.80
C ALA A 300 1.36 -18.34 12.88
N PHE A 301 1.11 -17.12 12.43
CA PHE A 301 0.02 -16.84 11.48
C PHE A 301 0.24 -17.53 10.13
N LEU A 302 1.47 -17.48 9.61
CA LEU A 302 1.84 -18.09 8.33
C LEU A 302 2.04 -19.61 8.42
N LYS A 303 2.03 -20.18 9.64
CA LYS A 303 2.19 -21.61 9.91
C LYS A 303 3.55 -22.17 9.43
N VAL A 304 4.61 -21.39 9.62
CA VAL A 304 5.99 -21.71 9.22
C VAL A 304 6.98 -21.60 10.38
#